data_12839c2326c9fc32c34cd2605f43b103
#
_entry.id   12839c2326c9fc32c34cd2605f43b103
#
_cell.length_a   1.000
_cell.length_b   1.000
_cell.length_c   1.000
_cell.angle_alpha   90.00
_cell.angle_beta   90.00
_cell.angle_gamma   90.00
#
_symmetry.space_group_name_H-M   'P 1'
#
loop_
_entity.id
_entity.type
_entity.pdbx_description
1 polymer ?
#
loop_
_entity_poly.entity_id
_entity_poly.type
_entity_poly.pdbx_seq_one_letter_code
_entity_poly.pdbx_strand_id
1 'polypeptide(L)'
;ILESGKFGNVLRYEEGEIKLLLESAHRTPKAPLVAESGIDLENSFISAEPHFDKIQASVANYISNYNSKDKEGIAMLFIEDAVQNVNSKEGIVLGREQIKATENFSDGGTLNANILGYRYLGKDLAIAYGNWTAMGEDNLTVNGQWGNLFKIIGKDALLIMESAGIK
;
A
#
# COMPACT_ATOMS: atom_id res chain seq x y z
N ILE A 1 6.89 22.98 -16.50
CA ILE A 1 6.36 21.86 -15.71
C ILE A 1 6.13 22.40 -14.33
N LEU A 2 4.86 22.42 -13.89
CA LEU A 2 4.49 22.93 -12.58
C LEU A 2 4.66 21.86 -11.51
N GLU A 3 4.31 20.61 -11.84
CA GLU A 3 4.40 19.48 -10.93
C GLU A 3 4.74 18.20 -11.69
N SER A 4 5.31 17.23 -11.01
CA SER A 4 5.53 15.86 -11.50
C SER A 4 5.10 14.86 -10.44
N GLY A 5 4.72 13.67 -10.84
CA GLY A 5 4.25 12.64 -9.94
C GLY A 5 4.11 11.28 -10.62
N LYS A 6 3.64 10.32 -9.84
CA LYS A 6 3.36 8.96 -10.28
C LYS A 6 1.90 8.64 -10.01
N PHE A 7 1.31 7.77 -10.81
CA PHE A 7 -0.03 7.25 -10.57
C PHE A 7 -0.08 5.73 -10.76
N GLY A 8 -1.03 5.09 -10.10
CA GLY A 8 -1.39 3.70 -10.30
C GLY A 8 -2.89 3.53 -10.14
N ASN A 9 -3.54 2.94 -11.13
CA ASN A 9 -4.98 2.80 -11.15
C ASN A 9 -5.39 1.33 -11.30
N VAL A 10 -6.47 0.94 -10.62
CA VAL A 10 -7.14 -0.34 -10.82
C VAL A 10 -8.37 -0.11 -11.67
N LEU A 11 -8.40 -0.77 -12.81
CA LEU A 11 -9.50 -0.68 -13.78
C LEU A 11 -10.20 -2.03 -13.91
N ARG A 12 -11.52 -2.02 -14.09
CA ARG A 12 -12.32 -3.20 -14.42
C ARG A 12 -12.95 -3.03 -15.78
N TYR A 13 -12.86 -4.06 -16.61
CA TYR A 13 -13.68 -4.16 -17.81
C TYR A 13 -14.98 -4.91 -17.49
N GLU A 14 -16.11 -4.28 -17.68
CA GLU A 14 -17.43 -4.81 -17.37
C GLU A 14 -18.47 -4.29 -18.39
N GLU A 15 -19.22 -5.20 -19.00
CA GLU A 15 -20.30 -4.87 -19.97
C GLU A 15 -19.86 -3.96 -21.12
N GLY A 16 -18.63 -4.11 -21.63
CA GLY A 16 -18.11 -3.30 -22.73
C GLY A 16 -17.46 -1.98 -22.31
N GLU A 17 -17.46 -1.67 -21.02
CA GLU A 17 -16.92 -0.42 -20.46
C GLU A 17 -15.72 -0.67 -19.55
N ILE A 18 -14.82 0.32 -19.49
CA ILE A 18 -13.73 0.35 -18.51
C ILE A 18 -14.16 1.22 -17.33
N LYS A 19 -14.21 0.64 -16.12
CA LYS A 19 -14.56 1.33 -14.88
C LYS A 19 -13.32 1.47 -14.00
N LEU A 20 -13.08 2.68 -13.49
CA LEU A 20 -12.04 2.96 -12.51
C LEU A 20 -12.52 2.50 -11.13
N LEU A 21 -11.76 1.62 -10.48
CA LEU A 21 -12.06 1.08 -9.15
C LEU A 21 -11.21 1.71 -8.04
N LEU A 22 -9.96 2.02 -8.34
CA LEU A 22 -9.02 2.66 -7.44
C LEU A 22 -8.14 3.59 -8.25
N GLU A 23 -8.05 4.83 -7.82
CA GLU A 23 -7.08 5.81 -8.31
C GLU A 23 -6.10 6.15 -7.20
N SER A 24 -4.83 6.09 -7.52
CA SER A 24 -3.75 6.48 -6.63
C SER A 24 -2.78 7.37 -7.41
N ALA A 25 -2.65 8.61 -6.97
CA ALA A 25 -1.75 9.57 -7.58
C ALA A 25 -0.90 10.24 -6.50
N HIS A 26 0.41 10.29 -6.73
CA HIS A 26 1.38 10.85 -5.79
C HIS A 26 2.22 11.91 -6.46
N ARG A 27 2.38 13.05 -5.80
CA ARG A 27 3.34 14.08 -6.20
C ARG A 27 4.76 13.60 -5.91
N THR A 28 5.70 14.01 -6.73
CA THR A 28 7.13 13.91 -6.38
C THR A 28 7.47 15.09 -5.47
N PRO A 29 7.77 14.89 -4.19
CA PRO A 29 8.04 15.99 -3.27
C PRO A 29 9.28 16.77 -3.71
N LYS A 30 9.18 18.10 -3.69
CA LYS A 30 10.34 19.01 -3.95
C LYS A 30 11.06 19.41 -2.66
N ALA A 31 10.44 19.15 -1.51
CA ALA A 31 10.97 19.45 -0.17
C ALA A 31 10.30 18.55 0.88
N PRO A 32 10.87 18.38 2.07
CA PRO A 32 10.23 17.65 3.15
C PRO A 32 8.87 18.29 3.48
N LEU A 33 7.82 17.46 3.48
CA LEU A 33 6.49 17.90 3.86
C LEU A 33 6.35 17.81 5.38
N VAL A 34 5.82 18.87 5.99
CA VAL A 34 5.43 18.86 7.40
C VAL A 34 4.12 18.06 7.51
N ALA A 35 4.10 17.07 8.40
CA ALA A 35 2.93 16.23 8.59
C ALA A 35 1.74 17.01 9.18
N GLU A 36 0.60 16.94 8.51
CA GLU A 36 -0.69 17.34 9.09
C GLU A 36 -1.38 16.12 9.73
N SER A 37 -2.01 16.33 10.89
CA SER A 37 -2.73 15.26 11.60
C SER A 37 -3.89 14.73 10.77
N GLY A 38 -3.90 13.41 10.50
CA GLY A 38 -4.96 12.73 9.77
C GLY A 38 -6.25 12.62 10.57
N ILE A 39 -7.39 12.56 9.88
CA ILE A 39 -8.71 12.29 10.47
C ILE A 39 -8.87 10.78 10.59
N ASP A 40 -9.06 10.29 11.83
CA ASP A 40 -9.48 8.91 12.07
C ASP A 40 -10.97 8.76 11.75
N LEU A 41 -11.26 7.97 10.71
CA LEU A 41 -12.63 7.54 10.42
C LEU A 41 -12.86 6.17 11.05
N GLU A 42 -13.86 6.04 11.91
CA GLU A 42 -14.21 4.77 12.56
C GLU A 42 -14.66 3.71 11.54
N ASN A 43 -13.98 2.57 11.55
CA ASN A 43 -14.11 1.48 10.58
C ASN A 43 -15.15 0.40 10.96
N SER A 44 -16.35 0.77 11.41
CA SER A 44 -17.32 -0.19 11.90
C SER A 44 -18.05 -1.06 10.85
N PHE A 45 -17.92 -0.74 9.56
CA PHE A 45 -18.68 -1.42 8.47
C PHE A 45 -17.89 -2.43 7.65
N ILE A 46 -16.56 -2.51 7.81
CA ILE A 46 -15.68 -3.26 6.91
C ILE A 46 -15.53 -4.73 7.34
N SER A 47 -15.70 -5.04 8.61
CA SER A 47 -15.38 -6.36 9.18
C SER A 47 -16.29 -7.52 8.73
N ALA A 48 -17.45 -7.23 8.13
CA ALA A 48 -18.38 -8.24 7.63
C ALA A 48 -18.15 -8.62 6.15
N GLU A 49 -17.24 -7.97 5.46
CA GLU A 49 -16.95 -8.22 4.06
C GLU A 49 -16.14 -9.52 3.86
N PRO A 50 -16.39 -10.28 2.77
CA PRO A 50 -15.68 -11.51 2.48
C PRO A 50 -14.15 -11.30 2.44
N HIS A 51 -13.39 -12.18 3.12
CA HIS A 51 -11.92 -12.18 3.12
C HIS A 51 -11.23 -10.95 3.73
N PHE A 52 -11.95 -10.09 4.45
CA PHE A 52 -11.38 -8.92 5.09
C PHE A 52 -10.30 -9.30 6.13
N ASP A 53 -10.52 -10.39 6.86
CA ASP A 53 -9.55 -10.98 7.79
C ASP A 53 -8.19 -11.25 7.16
N LYS A 54 -8.16 -11.71 5.90
CA LYS A 54 -6.91 -11.98 5.17
C LYS A 54 -6.18 -10.69 4.80
N ILE A 55 -6.92 -9.64 4.45
CA ILE A 55 -6.34 -8.31 4.19
C ILE A 55 -5.75 -7.72 5.46
N GLN A 56 -6.48 -7.82 6.59
CA GLN A 56 -5.95 -7.38 7.88
C GLN A 56 -4.65 -8.11 8.24
N ALA A 57 -4.62 -9.43 8.05
CA ALA A 57 -3.41 -10.23 8.29
C ALA A 57 -2.25 -9.81 7.36
N SER A 58 -2.52 -9.57 6.07
CA SER A 58 -1.51 -9.11 5.12
C SER A 58 -0.92 -7.75 5.53
N VAL A 59 -1.76 -6.78 5.88
CA VAL A 59 -1.32 -5.46 6.36
C VAL A 59 -0.52 -5.58 7.66
N ALA A 60 -0.98 -6.39 8.62
CA ALA A 60 -0.26 -6.61 9.87
C ALA A 60 1.11 -7.27 9.66
N ASN A 61 1.20 -8.24 8.74
CA ASN A 61 2.46 -8.87 8.36
C ASN A 61 3.41 -7.87 7.68
N TYR A 62 2.89 -7.00 6.81
CA TYR A 62 3.69 -5.94 6.19
C TYR A 62 4.32 -5.04 7.26
N ILE A 63 3.52 -4.53 8.20
CA ILE A 63 3.98 -3.69 9.31
C ILE A 63 5.04 -4.43 10.15
N SER A 64 4.79 -5.68 10.50
CA SER A 64 5.71 -6.51 11.29
C SER A 64 7.04 -6.71 10.58
N ASN A 65 7.01 -7.09 9.30
CA ASN A 65 8.21 -7.32 8.50
C ASN A 65 9.00 -6.03 8.25
N TYR A 66 8.31 -4.91 8.02
CA TYR A 66 8.94 -3.60 7.89
C TYR A 66 9.66 -3.21 9.19
N ASN A 67 8.99 -3.34 10.33
CA ASN A 67 9.55 -2.97 11.63
C ASN A 67 10.70 -3.88 12.07
N SER A 68 10.70 -5.15 11.65
CA SER A 68 11.81 -6.09 11.86
C SER A 68 12.91 -6.04 10.78
N LYS A 69 12.75 -5.16 9.75
CA LYS A 69 13.69 -5.03 8.61
C LYS A 69 13.80 -6.29 7.76
N ASP A 70 12.75 -7.10 7.72
CA ASP A 70 12.68 -8.35 6.98
C ASP A 70 12.27 -8.12 5.52
N LYS A 71 13.27 -7.92 4.64
CA LYS A 71 13.06 -7.74 3.19
C LYS A 71 12.43 -8.99 2.54
N GLU A 72 12.81 -10.17 2.99
CA GLU A 72 12.25 -11.42 2.47
C GLU A 72 10.78 -11.53 2.83
N GLY A 73 10.46 -11.32 4.12
CA GLY A 73 9.09 -11.32 4.59
C GLY A 73 8.21 -10.31 3.87
N ILE A 74 8.70 -9.10 3.59
CA ILE A 74 7.97 -8.11 2.75
C ILE A 74 7.76 -8.67 1.34
N ALA A 75 8.81 -9.15 0.67
CA ALA A 75 8.72 -9.65 -0.69
C ALA A 75 7.70 -10.79 -0.82
N MET A 76 7.63 -11.68 0.16
CA MET A 76 6.68 -12.79 0.17
C MET A 76 5.21 -12.38 0.29
N LEU A 77 4.92 -11.12 0.63
CA LEU A 77 3.56 -10.57 0.60
C LEU A 77 3.11 -10.17 -0.81
N PHE A 78 3.98 -10.22 -1.81
CA PHE A 78 3.68 -9.86 -3.20
C PHE A 78 3.58 -11.11 -4.08
N ILE A 79 2.75 -11.06 -5.13
CA ILE A 79 2.81 -12.04 -6.22
C ILE A 79 4.11 -11.87 -7.03
N GLU A 80 4.47 -12.84 -7.88
CA GLU A 80 5.74 -12.81 -8.63
C GLU A 80 5.88 -11.61 -9.55
N ASP A 81 4.82 -11.22 -10.25
CA ASP A 81 4.75 -10.12 -11.22
C ASP A 81 4.10 -8.85 -10.65
N ALA A 82 4.18 -8.66 -9.34
CA ALA A 82 3.61 -7.51 -8.66
C ALA A 82 4.19 -6.17 -9.12
N VAL A 83 3.42 -5.11 -8.89
CA VAL A 83 3.79 -3.73 -9.18
C VAL A 83 3.87 -2.93 -7.88
N GLN A 84 4.96 -2.23 -7.65
CA GLN A 84 5.09 -1.31 -6.53
C GLN A 84 5.29 0.13 -7.01
N ASN A 85 4.42 1.02 -6.57
CA ASN A 85 4.43 2.45 -6.87
C ASN A 85 4.44 3.26 -5.57
N VAL A 86 5.59 3.44 -4.97
CA VAL A 86 5.76 4.15 -3.70
C VAL A 86 6.66 5.38 -3.85
N ASN A 87 6.40 6.44 -3.08
CA ASN A 87 7.15 7.69 -3.19
C ASN A 87 8.62 7.57 -2.78
N SER A 88 8.96 6.61 -1.94
CA SER A 88 10.35 6.37 -1.49
C SER A 88 11.26 5.82 -2.59
N LYS A 89 10.72 5.44 -3.76
CA LYS A 89 11.47 4.87 -4.88
C LYS A 89 11.40 5.78 -6.11
N GLU A 90 12.48 5.86 -6.87
CA GLU A 90 12.59 6.76 -8.03
C GLU A 90 11.65 6.39 -9.18
N GLY A 91 11.22 5.15 -9.29
CA GLY A 91 10.37 4.67 -10.36
C GLY A 91 9.30 3.71 -9.88
N ILE A 92 8.62 3.09 -10.83
CA ILE A 92 7.77 1.93 -10.59
C ILE A 92 8.66 0.69 -10.55
N VAL A 93 8.49 -0.15 -9.54
CA VAL A 93 9.24 -1.39 -9.38
C VAL A 93 8.36 -2.56 -9.83
N LEU A 94 8.92 -3.43 -10.65
CA LEU A 94 8.20 -4.56 -11.24
C LEU A 94 8.77 -5.89 -10.78
N GLY A 95 7.91 -6.75 -10.26
CA GLY A 95 8.24 -8.10 -9.81
C GLY A 95 8.78 -8.17 -8.39
N ARG A 96 8.43 -9.26 -7.72
CA ARG A 96 8.79 -9.55 -6.32
C ARG A 96 10.27 -9.41 -6.01
N GLU A 97 11.12 -9.97 -6.87
CA GLU A 97 12.58 -9.94 -6.66
C GLU A 97 13.15 -8.52 -6.72
N GLN A 98 12.63 -7.70 -7.64
CA GLN A 98 13.06 -6.31 -7.73
C GLN A 98 12.52 -5.47 -6.57
N ILE A 99 11.30 -5.76 -6.09
CA ILE A 99 10.74 -5.16 -4.88
C ILE A 99 11.65 -5.46 -3.70
N LYS A 100 12.03 -6.72 -3.49
CA LYS A 100 12.98 -7.15 -2.46
C LYS A 100 14.33 -6.41 -2.55
N ALA A 101 14.90 -6.36 -3.76
CA ALA A 101 16.21 -5.75 -3.99
C ALA A 101 16.22 -4.24 -3.70
N THR A 102 15.11 -3.56 -3.95
CA THR A 102 14.96 -2.10 -3.78
C THR A 102 14.37 -1.70 -2.44
N GLU A 103 14.01 -2.67 -1.57
CA GLU A 103 13.46 -2.35 -0.25
C GLU A 103 14.54 -1.72 0.64
N ASN A 104 14.22 -0.53 1.14
CA ASN A 104 15.09 0.22 2.03
C ASN A 104 14.30 0.61 3.28
N PHE A 105 14.85 0.28 4.43
CA PHE A 105 14.30 0.69 5.72
C PHE A 105 15.10 1.89 6.23
N SER A 106 14.42 2.90 6.76
CA SER A 106 15.10 3.91 7.56
C SER A 106 15.63 3.26 8.84
N ASP A 107 16.87 3.60 9.22
CA ASP A 107 17.47 3.11 10.46
C ASP A 107 16.58 3.51 11.65
N GLY A 108 16.28 2.55 12.52
CA GLY A 108 15.42 2.74 13.71
C GLY A 108 13.97 3.13 13.43
N GLY A 109 13.61 3.34 12.18
CA GLY A 109 12.27 3.77 11.80
C GLY A 109 11.21 2.70 12.04
N THR A 110 10.02 3.14 12.49
CA THR A 110 8.83 2.29 12.65
C THR A 110 7.73 2.71 11.70
N LEU A 111 6.97 1.72 11.23
CA LEU A 111 5.79 1.90 10.41
C LEU A 111 4.54 1.48 11.18
N ASN A 112 3.48 2.23 11.07
CA ASN A 112 2.13 1.84 11.43
C ASN A 112 1.18 2.16 10.27
N ALA A 113 0.11 1.38 10.11
CA ALA A 113 -0.90 1.61 9.09
C ALA A 113 -2.28 1.13 9.56
N ASN A 114 -3.32 1.77 9.06
CA ASN A 114 -4.70 1.35 9.27
C ASN A 114 -5.42 1.15 7.94
N ILE A 115 -6.52 0.39 7.97
CA ILE A 115 -7.40 0.20 6.83
C ILE A 115 -8.59 1.13 7.00
N LEU A 116 -8.82 2.03 6.05
CA LEU A 116 -9.97 2.96 6.01
C LEU A 116 -11.09 2.44 5.12
N GLY A 117 -10.76 1.65 4.12
CA GLY A 117 -11.75 1.09 3.21
C GLY A 117 -11.29 -0.22 2.60
N TYR A 118 -12.27 -1.06 2.29
CA TYR A 118 -12.10 -2.37 1.69
C TYR A 118 -13.24 -2.69 0.75
N ARG A 119 -12.96 -3.40 -0.32
CA ARG A 119 -13.96 -3.94 -1.23
C ARG A 119 -13.50 -5.24 -1.88
N TYR A 120 -14.27 -6.31 -1.71
CA TYR A 120 -14.12 -7.52 -2.50
C TYR A 120 -14.66 -7.32 -3.91
N LEU A 121 -13.84 -7.63 -4.93
CA LEU A 121 -14.17 -7.41 -6.33
C LEU A 121 -14.69 -8.67 -7.02
N GLY A 122 -14.71 -9.81 -6.32
CA GLY A 122 -14.95 -11.12 -6.91
C GLY A 122 -13.70 -11.73 -7.56
N LYS A 123 -13.77 -13.01 -7.96
CA LYS A 123 -12.67 -13.73 -8.60
C LYS A 123 -11.34 -13.64 -7.82
N ASP A 124 -11.43 -13.75 -6.50
CA ASP A 124 -10.28 -13.70 -5.59
C ASP A 124 -9.50 -12.37 -5.61
N LEU A 125 -10.13 -11.27 -6.02
CA LEU A 125 -9.55 -9.94 -6.03
C LEU A 125 -10.21 -9.04 -4.99
N ALA A 126 -9.40 -8.22 -4.35
CA ALA A 126 -9.85 -7.22 -3.39
C ALA A 126 -9.01 -5.95 -3.50
N ILE A 127 -9.63 -4.81 -3.21
CA ILE A 127 -8.92 -3.54 -2.97
C ILE A 127 -9.06 -3.15 -1.51
N ALA A 128 -8.01 -2.56 -0.97
CA ALA A 128 -8.04 -1.89 0.32
C ALA A 128 -7.18 -0.64 0.28
N TYR A 129 -7.52 0.34 1.12
CA TYR A 129 -6.78 1.58 1.24
C TYR A 129 -6.82 2.10 2.67
N GLY A 130 -5.88 2.97 3.00
CA GLY A 130 -5.78 3.51 4.35
C GLY A 130 -4.72 4.59 4.50
N ASN A 131 -4.42 4.90 5.74
CA ASN A 131 -3.33 5.79 6.11
C ASN A 131 -2.16 4.98 6.64
N TRP A 132 -0.97 5.55 6.53
CA TRP A 132 0.23 5.07 7.19
C TRP A 132 0.95 6.21 7.88
N THR A 133 1.71 5.85 8.92
CA THR A 133 2.59 6.74 9.66
C THR A 133 3.93 6.04 9.83
N ALA A 134 5.00 6.72 9.44
CA ALA A 134 6.36 6.27 9.71
C ALA A 134 7.05 7.26 10.65
N MET A 135 7.79 6.74 11.62
CA MET A 135 8.57 7.53 12.56
C MET A 135 10.05 7.14 12.42
N GLY A 136 10.92 8.11 12.15
CA GLY A 136 12.36 7.93 12.10
C GLY A 136 13.02 7.91 13.48
N GLU A 137 14.33 7.64 13.54
CA GLU A 137 15.12 7.67 14.79
C GLU A 137 15.14 9.06 15.47
N ASP A 138 15.04 10.11 14.67
CA ASP A 138 14.97 11.49 15.14
C ASP A 138 13.58 11.89 15.68
N ASN A 139 12.66 10.91 15.80
CA ASN A 139 11.25 11.11 16.15
C ASN A 139 10.46 11.99 15.16
N LEU A 140 11.00 12.27 13.99
CA LEU A 140 10.22 12.90 12.92
C LEU A 140 9.20 11.90 12.38
N THR A 141 7.96 12.37 12.32
CA THR A 141 6.83 11.57 11.85
C THR A 141 6.45 12.02 10.44
N VAL A 142 6.33 11.03 9.56
CA VAL A 142 5.81 11.21 8.20
C VAL A 142 4.50 10.47 8.07
N ASN A 143 3.48 11.13 7.53
CA ASN A 143 2.18 10.54 7.29
C ASN A 143 1.92 10.40 5.79
N GLY A 144 1.15 9.38 5.43
CA GLY A 144 0.79 9.16 4.05
C GLY A 144 -0.49 8.35 3.89
N GLN A 145 -0.78 8.04 2.64
CA GLN A 145 -1.90 7.19 2.26
C GLN A 145 -1.40 6.03 1.41
N TRP A 146 -2.13 4.92 1.48
CA TRP A 146 -1.88 3.75 0.66
C TRP A 146 -3.18 3.25 0.04
N GLY A 147 -3.07 2.60 -1.14
CA GLY A 147 -4.16 1.94 -1.81
C GLY A 147 -3.62 0.76 -2.64
N ASN A 148 -4.09 -0.44 -2.33
CA ASN A 148 -3.52 -1.68 -2.80
C ASN A 148 -4.55 -2.59 -3.46
N LEU A 149 -4.10 -3.35 -4.46
CA LEU A 149 -4.84 -4.46 -5.05
C LEU A 149 -4.26 -5.78 -4.54
N PHE A 150 -5.13 -6.65 -4.06
CA PHE A 150 -4.79 -7.96 -3.51
C PHE A 150 -5.39 -9.09 -4.33
N LYS A 151 -4.67 -10.22 -4.36
CA LYS A 151 -5.16 -11.52 -4.78
C LYS A 151 -5.31 -12.43 -3.57
N ILE A 152 -6.48 -13.02 -3.40
CA ILE A 152 -6.77 -13.98 -2.34
C ILE A 152 -6.33 -15.37 -2.83
N ILE A 153 -5.41 -16.00 -2.11
CA ILE A 153 -4.88 -17.33 -2.43
C ILE A 153 -4.93 -18.20 -1.19
N GLY A 154 -5.87 -19.14 -1.15
CA GLY A 154 -6.07 -19.99 0.02
C GLY A 154 -6.38 -19.17 1.29
N LYS A 155 -5.49 -19.20 2.26
CA LYS A 155 -5.61 -18.43 3.51
C LYS A 155 -4.98 -17.04 3.45
N ASP A 156 -4.25 -16.71 2.39
CA ASP A 156 -3.43 -15.50 2.29
C ASP A 156 -4.05 -14.48 1.34
N ALA A 157 -3.67 -13.22 1.51
CA ALA A 157 -3.92 -12.14 0.57
C ALA A 157 -2.57 -11.56 0.14
N LEU A 158 -2.22 -11.70 -1.14
CA LEU A 158 -0.95 -11.23 -1.70
C LEU A 158 -1.17 -9.96 -2.53
N LEU A 159 -0.23 -9.04 -2.45
CA LEU A 159 -0.22 -7.79 -3.20
C LEU A 159 0.04 -8.04 -4.69
N ILE A 160 -0.88 -7.60 -5.53
CA ILE A 160 -0.70 -7.46 -6.98
C ILE A 160 -0.12 -6.08 -7.28
N MET A 161 -0.65 -5.06 -6.61
CA MET A 161 -0.17 -3.69 -6.74
C MET A 161 -0.16 -3.04 -5.36
N GLU A 162 0.96 -2.43 -5.04
CA GLU A 162 1.08 -1.51 -3.92
C GLU A 162 1.25 -0.10 -4.43
N SER A 163 0.52 0.83 -3.84
CA SER A 163 0.69 2.26 -4.07
C SER A 163 0.64 2.99 -2.74
N ALA A 164 1.70 3.74 -2.43
CA ALA A 164 1.77 4.52 -1.21
C ALA A 164 2.48 5.86 -1.46
N GLY A 165 1.94 6.91 -0.88
CA GLY A 165 2.48 8.26 -1.01
C GLY A 165 2.40 9.05 0.28
N ILE A 166 3.30 10.03 0.39
CA ILE A 166 3.33 11.01 1.48
C ILE A 166 2.19 12.02 1.25
N LYS A 167 1.52 12.39 2.33
CA LYS A 167 0.51 13.46 2.35
C LYS A 167 1.15 14.83 2.29
#